data_0145c5f92852bf409d5b4685e6aa54ce
#
_entry.id   0145c5f92852bf409d5b4685e6aa54ce
#
_cell.length_a   1.000
_cell.length_b   1.000
_cell.length_c   1.000
_cell.angle_alpha   90.00
_cell.angle_beta   90.00
_cell.angle_gamma   90.00
#
_symmetry.space_group_name_H-M   'P 1'
#
loop_
_entity.id
_entity.type
_entity.pdbx_description
1 polymer ?
#
loop_
_entity_poly.entity_id
_entity_poly.type
_entity_poly.pdbx_seq_one_letter_code
_entity_poly.pdbx_strand_id
1 'polypeptide(L)'
;MALNYCHNMNIVHRDLKPENFLFVSQKDENDLKIIDFGLSKMLLKGRLQRMKTRAGTPYYISPEVLTGNYDVSCDMWSAGCILYILLCGYPPFYGDDNNEILRNVQKGKYDFDDEEWDAVSKEAKDLISKLITSPERRLSAEEALQHKWIKYWTKKDAQGGHVKKLNISNMKKFQKTNKMKQVALMAIAVQSDPADIEELKLIFEELDVNGDGNINFDELQKGLQGRDNAENLLAVLKGADVDGSGTINYTGKCE
;
A
#
# COMPACT_ATOMS: atom_id res chain seq x y z
N MET A 1 -18.83 1.00 -0.80
CA MET A 1 -19.75 0.96 0.36
C MET A 1 -18.99 0.73 1.67
N ALA A 2 -18.16 -0.31 1.80
CA ALA A 2 -17.45 -0.59 3.05
C ALA A 2 -16.63 0.59 3.59
N LEU A 3 -15.78 1.23 2.78
CA LEU A 3 -15.02 2.42 3.19
C LEU A 3 -15.92 3.57 3.66
N ASN A 4 -17.03 3.82 2.96
CA ASN A 4 -17.97 4.86 3.38
C ASN A 4 -18.55 4.56 4.77
N TYR A 5 -18.86 3.31 5.06
CA TYR A 5 -19.30 2.89 6.39
C TYR A 5 -18.22 3.15 7.45
N CYS A 6 -16.98 2.71 7.21
CA CYS A 6 -15.86 2.94 8.13
C CYS A 6 -15.63 4.43 8.37
N HIS A 7 -15.58 5.24 7.31
CA HIS A 7 -15.34 6.67 7.40
C HIS A 7 -16.45 7.41 8.16
N ASN A 8 -17.73 7.00 7.98
CA ASN A 8 -18.86 7.55 8.74
C ASN A 8 -18.78 7.20 10.24
N MET A 9 -18.11 6.10 10.59
CA MET A 9 -17.79 5.72 11.97
C MET A 9 -16.48 6.34 12.46
N ASN A 10 -15.86 7.24 11.70
CA ASN A 10 -14.54 7.82 11.93
C ASN A 10 -13.42 6.78 12.05
N ILE A 11 -13.54 5.66 11.39
CA ILE A 11 -12.52 4.61 11.31
C ILE A 11 -11.76 4.80 10.01
N VAL A 12 -10.44 4.96 10.11
CA VAL A 12 -9.50 4.97 8.98
C VAL A 12 -8.74 3.64 8.97
N HIS A 13 -8.65 3.02 7.79
CA HIS A 13 -8.02 1.70 7.63
C HIS A 13 -6.49 1.80 7.61
N ARG A 14 -5.93 2.72 6.84
CA ARG A 14 -4.50 3.08 6.68
C ARG A 14 -3.61 2.08 5.95
N ASP A 15 -4.08 0.87 5.71
CA ASP A 15 -3.32 -0.17 4.98
C ASP A 15 -4.21 -0.84 3.93
N LEU A 16 -4.88 -0.03 3.10
CA LEU A 16 -5.63 -0.57 1.97
C LEU A 16 -4.66 -1.01 0.88
N LYS A 17 -4.68 -2.30 0.61
CA LYS A 17 -3.91 -2.97 -0.44
C LYS A 17 -4.70 -4.17 -0.96
N PRO A 18 -4.40 -4.69 -2.15
CA PRO A 18 -5.15 -5.82 -2.73
C PRO A 18 -5.24 -7.04 -1.83
N GLU A 19 -4.19 -7.29 -1.03
CA GLU A 19 -4.10 -8.41 -0.09
C GLU A 19 -5.17 -8.33 1.01
N ASN A 20 -5.63 -7.12 1.33
CA ASN A 20 -6.63 -6.86 2.36
C ASN A 20 -8.07 -6.89 1.82
N PHE A 21 -8.27 -7.39 0.59
CA PHE A 21 -9.58 -7.61 0.00
C PHE A 21 -9.80 -9.10 -0.24
N LEU A 22 -10.80 -9.68 0.40
CA LEU A 22 -11.15 -11.08 0.23
C LEU A 22 -12.53 -11.24 -0.39
N PHE A 23 -12.65 -12.13 -1.36
CA PHE A 23 -13.94 -12.59 -1.84
C PHE A 23 -14.60 -13.50 -0.80
N VAL A 24 -15.88 -13.30 -0.55
CA VAL A 24 -16.65 -14.12 0.41
C VAL A 24 -16.78 -15.55 -0.08
N SER A 25 -16.80 -15.75 -1.40
CA SER A 25 -16.88 -17.06 -2.03
C SER A 25 -16.04 -17.10 -3.30
N GLN A 26 -15.40 -18.25 -3.56
CA GLN A 26 -14.72 -18.48 -4.84
C GLN A 26 -15.69 -18.53 -6.05
N LYS A 27 -16.98 -18.76 -5.79
CA LYS A 27 -18.01 -18.85 -6.83
C LYS A 27 -18.69 -17.51 -7.10
N ASP A 28 -18.67 -16.59 -6.14
CA ASP A 28 -19.28 -15.28 -6.24
C ASP A 28 -18.22 -14.18 -6.06
N GLU A 29 -17.76 -13.64 -7.18
CA GLU A 29 -16.78 -12.56 -7.23
C GLU A 29 -17.40 -11.17 -6.94
N ASN A 30 -18.71 -11.12 -6.58
CA ASN A 30 -19.41 -9.86 -6.35
C ASN A 30 -19.30 -9.39 -4.90
N ASP A 31 -19.09 -10.33 -3.96
CA ASP A 31 -19.04 -10.01 -2.54
C ASP A 31 -17.59 -9.93 -2.05
N LEU A 32 -17.13 -8.71 -1.82
CA LEU A 32 -15.77 -8.39 -1.40
C LEU A 32 -15.77 -7.84 0.03
N LYS A 33 -14.92 -8.37 0.89
CA LYS A 33 -14.71 -7.87 2.25
C LYS A 33 -13.33 -7.25 2.41
N ILE A 34 -13.29 -6.16 3.16
CA ILE A 34 -12.04 -5.57 3.65
C ILE A 34 -11.67 -6.28 4.94
N ILE A 35 -10.44 -6.71 5.04
CA ILE A 35 -9.87 -7.39 6.20
C ILE A 35 -8.65 -6.62 6.72
N ASP A 36 -8.10 -7.07 7.85
CA ASP A 36 -6.89 -6.54 8.46
C ASP A 36 -7.02 -5.07 8.90
N PHE A 37 -7.66 -4.89 10.03
CA PHE A 37 -7.78 -3.60 10.71
C PHE A 37 -6.65 -3.38 11.75
N GLY A 38 -5.56 -4.13 11.67
CA GLY A 38 -4.44 -4.06 12.62
C GLY A 38 -3.77 -2.68 12.68
N LEU A 39 -3.71 -1.99 11.53
CA LEU A 39 -3.22 -0.62 11.46
C LEU A 39 -4.32 0.44 11.55
N SER A 40 -5.59 0.06 11.66
CA SER A 40 -6.71 1.00 11.66
C SER A 40 -6.74 1.88 12.92
N LYS A 41 -7.36 3.05 12.79
CA LYS A 41 -7.53 3.98 13.91
C LYS A 41 -8.92 4.60 13.89
N MET A 42 -9.52 4.68 15.07
CA MET A 42 -10.73 5.46 15.27
C MET A 42 -10.36 6.90 15.60
N LEU A 43 -10.89 7.85 14.84
CA LEU A 43 -10.70 9.28 15.05
C LEU A 43 -11.77 9.79 16.02
N LEU A 44 -11.36 10.51 17.05
CA LEU A 44 -12.31 11.16 17.96
C LEU A 44 -13.02 12.31 17.22
N LYS A 45 -14.35 12.35 17.28
CA LYS A 45 -15.18 13.41 16.67
C LYS A 45 -14.65 14.80 17.06
N GLY A 46 -14.42 15.64 16.05
CA GLY A 46 -14.08 17.06 16.23
C GLY A 46 -12.60 17.37 16.42
N ARG A 47 -11.70 16.41 16.34
CA ARG A 47 -10.26 16.65 16.30
C ARG A 47 -9.64 15.94 15.10
N LEU A 48 -9.10 16.71 14.16
CA LEU A 48 -8.05 16.24 13.26
C LEU A 48 -6.90 15.76 14.18
N GLN A 49 -6.91 14.48 14.51
CA GLN A 49 -5.77 13.90 15.20
C GLN A 49 -4.66 13.78 14.16
N ARG A 50 -3.60 14.59 14.34
CA ARG A 50 -2.35 14.39 13.64
C ARG A 50 -1.85 12.99 13.98
N MET A 51 -2.02 12.07 13.06
CA MET A 51 -1.53 10.72 13.23
C MET A 51 -0.05 10.75 12.83
N LYS A 52 0.82 10.50 13.79
CA LYS A 52 2.28 10.54 13.57
C LYS A 52 2.84 9.20 13.08
N THR A 53 2.02 8.17 13.01
CA THR A 53 2.47 6.82 12.63
C THR A 53 2.55 6.73 11.12
N ARG A 54 3.73 6.54 10.58
CA ARG A 54 3.95 6.17 9.19
C ARG A 54 3.60 4.69 9.07
N ALA A 55 2.46 4.38 8.49
CA ALA A 55 1.99 3.01 8.30
C ALA A 55 1.47 2.84 6.88
N GLY A 56 1.68 1.70 6.28
CA GLY A 56 1.15 1.34 4.97
C GLY A 56 2.22 0.87 3.99
N THR A 57 1.76 0.17 2.96
CA THR A 57 2.60 -0.34 1.88
C THR A 57 2.95 0.81 0.91
N PRO A 58 4.22 0.99 0.50
CA PRO A 58 4.69 2.18 -0.25
C PRO A 58 3.88 2.54 -1.48
N TYR A 59 3.42 1.55 -2.26
CA TYR A 59 2.64 1.78 -3.48
C TYR A 59 1.26 2.43 -3.25
N TYR A 60 0.71 2.32 -2.04
CA TYR A 60 -0.66 2.72 -1.72
C TYR A 60 -0.73 3.87 -0.71
N ILE A 61 0.40 4.21 -0.08
CA ILE A 61 0.47 5.25 0.94
C ILE A 61 0.27 6.64 0.33
N SER A 62 -0.49 7.50 1.00
CA SER A 62 -0.67 8.88 0.53
C SER A 62 0.43 9.82 1.04
N PRO A 63 0.72 10.92 0.30
CA PRO A 63 1.77 11.87 0.67
C PRO A 63 1.60 12.46 2.08
N GLU A 64 0.36 12.73 2.49
CA GLU A 64 0.04 13.31 3.79
C GLU A 64 0.29 12.33 4.95
N VAL A 65 0.22 11.01 4.71
CA VAL A 65 0.59 10.00 5.72
C VAL A 65 2.08 10.08 6.02
N LEU A 66 2.92 10.35 5.03
CA LEU A 66 4.37 10.49 5.20
C LEU A 66 4.72 11.71 6.06
N THR A 67 3.89 12.75 6.04
CA THR A 67 4.07 13.96 6.86
C THR A 67 3.40 13.85 8.23
N GLY A 68 2.59 12.82 8.47
CA GLY A 68 1.91 12.59 9.75
C GLY A 68 0.75 13.56 10.03
N ASN A 69 0.15 14.15 8.99
CA ASN A 69 -1.01 15.05 9.12
C ASN A 69 -2.10 14.62 8.15
N TYR A 70 -2.84 13.59 8.47
CA TYR A 70 -3.82 12.98 7.60
C TYR A 70 -5.12 12.58 8.33
N ASP A 71 -6.16 12.33 7.57
CA ASP A 71 -7.49 11.90 8.00
C ASP A 71 -7.97 10.68 7.21
N VAL A 72 -9.26 10.37 7.25
CA VAL A 72 -9.86 9.23 6.54
C VAL A 72 -9.67 9.28 5.02
N SER A 73 -9.38 10.46 4.46
CA SER A 73 -9.21 10.63 3.02
C SER A 73 -7.98 9.90 2.47
N CYS A 74 -7.00 9.56 3.33
CA CYS A 74 -5.84 8.77 2.92
C CYS A 74 -6.23 7.39 2.36
N ASP A 75 -7.30 6.76 2.87
CA ASP A 75 -7.83 5.51 2.33
C ASP A 75 -8.36 5.68 0.90
N MET A 76 -8.85 6.87 0.55
CA MET A 76 -9.34 7.16 -0.79
C MET A 76 -8.20 7.29 -1.81
N TRP A 77 -7.02 7.77 -1.39
CA TRP A 77 -5.82 7.72 -2.20
C TRP A 77 -5.42 6.26 -2.48
N SER A 78 -5.36 5.44 -1.44
CA SER A 78 -5.04 4.01 -1.58
C SER A 78 -6.02 3.31 -2.52
N ALA A 79 -7.32 3.59 -2.40
CA ALA A 79 -8.35 3.09 -3.30
C ALA A 79 -8.12 3.54 -4.76
N GLY A 80 -7.66 4.77 -4.96
CA GLY A 80 -7.26 5.29 -6.27
C GLY A 80 -6.09 4.52 -6.87
N CYS A 81 -5.03 4.27 -6.09
CA CYS A 81 -3.87 3.48 -6.51
C CYS A 81 -4.26 2.04 -6.87
N ILE A 82 -5.13 1.42 -6.06
CA ILE A 82 -5.65 0.07 -6.35
C ILE A 82 -6.45 0.08 -7.66
N LEU A 83 -7.32 1.07 -7.86
CA LEU A 83 -8.10 1.19 -9.10
C LEU A 83 -7.19 1.39 -10.32
N TYR A 84 -6.14 2.22 -10.19
CA TYR A 84 -5.14 2.41 -11.24
C TYR A 84 -4.51 1.08 -11.65
N ILE A 85 -3.99 0.30 -10.68
CA ILE A 85 -3.37 -1.01 -10.93
C ILE A 85 -4.38 -2.01 -11.54
N LEU A 86 -5.64 -2.01 -11.08
CA LEU A 86 -6.68 -2.88 -11.64
C LEU A 86 -6.91 -2.62 -13.13
N LEU A 87 -6.77 -1.39 -13.59
CA LEU A 87 -7.08 -1.01 -14.96
C LEU A 87 -5.89 -1.17 -15.90
N CYS A 88 -4.65 -0.88 -15.47
CA CYS A 88 -3.47 -0.95 -16.31
C CYS A 88 -2.50 -2.11 -15.97
N GLY A 89 -2.41 -2.55 -14.72
CA GLY A 89 -1.55 -3.66 -14.29
C GLY A 89 -0.22 -3.28 -13.68
N TYR A 90 0.03 -1.97 -13.48
CA TYR A 90 1.21 -1.42 -12.81
C TYR A 90 0.81 -0.26 -11.89
N PRO A 91 1.64 0.13 -10.89
CA PRO A 91 1.29 1.18 -9.94
C PRO A 91 1.46 2.58 -10.54
N PRO A 92 0.72 3.59 -10.06
CA PRO A 92 0.89 4.98 -10.50
C PRO A 92 2.24 5.58 -10.07
N PHE A 93 2.83 5.05 -9.03
CA PHE A 93 4.14 5.45 -8.51
C PHE A 93 5.01 4.22 -8.36
N TYR A 94 6.16 4.24 -8.98
CA TYR A 94 7.13 3.14 -8.94
C TYR A 94 8.54 3.68 -8.73
N GLY A 95 9.49 2.79 -8.44
CA GLY A 95 10.89 3.08 -8.24
C GLY A 95 11.67 1.80 -8.01
N ASP A 96 12.99 1.88 -8.06
CA ASP A 96 13.86 0.73 -7.86
C ASP A 96 13.89 0.30 -6.39
N ASP A 97 13.66 1.23 -5.48
CA ASP A 97 13.54 1.00 -4.04
C ASP A 97 12.34 1.74 -3.42
N ASN A 98 12.02 1.40 -2.18
CA ASN A 98 10.92 2.01 -1.44
C ASN A 98 11.07 3.53 -1.27
N ASN A 99 12.31 4.03 -1.11
CA ASN A 99 12.52 5.48 -0.94
C ASN A 99 12.24 6.23 -2.25
N GLU A 100 12.57 5.64 -3.39
CA GLU A 100 12.24 6.22 -4.68
C GLU A 100 10.74 6.22 -4.91
N ILE A 101 10.06 5.12 -4.59
CA ILE A 101 8.59 5.05 -4.64
C ILE A 101 7.99 6.16 -3.77
N LEU A 102 8.43 6.29 -2.52
CA LEU A 102 7.92 7.32 -1.61
C LEU A 102 8.23 8.74 -2.09
N ARG A 103 9.40 8.99 -2.69
CA ARG A 103 9.72 10.27 -3.34
C ARG A 103 8.76 10.57 -4.50
N ASN A 104 8.42 9.56 -5.31
CA ASN A 104 7.50 9.71 -6.42
C ASN A 104 6.06 9.90 -5.96
N VAL A 105 5.63 9.21 -4.89
CA VAL A 105 4.37 9.47 -4.18
C VAL A 105 4.30 10.93 -3.71
N GLN A 106 5.36 11.45 -3.07
CA GLN A 106 5.40 12.84 -2.61
C GLN A 106 5.30 13.86 -3.74
N LYS A 107 5.88 13.55 -4.91
CA LYS A 107 5.72 14.40 -6.12
C LYS A 107 4.29 14.36 -6.65
N GLY A 108 3.56 13.26 -6.45
CA GLY A 108 2.17 13.08 -6.87
C GLY A 108 1.97 13.15 -8.40
N LYS A 109 3.03 12.92 -9.20
CA LYS A 109 2.97 12.97 -10.66
C LYS A 109 2.82 11.56 -11.21
N TYR A 110 1.76 11.34 -11.93
CA TYR A 110 1.47 10.14 -12.70
C TYR A 110 0.71 10.55 -13.97
N ASP A 111 0.58 9.68 -14.93
CA ASP A 111 -0.07 9.93 -16.22
C ASP A 111 -0.95 8.72 -16.65
N PHE A 112 -1.48 8.81 -17.86
CA PHE A 112 -2.29 7.79 -18.51
C PHE A 112 -1.85 7.63 -19.98
N ASP A 113 -0.54 7.72 -20.22
CA ASP A 113 0.02 7.85 -21.57
C ASP A 113 0.36 6.50 -22.20
N ASP A 114 0.50 5.43 -21.39
CA ASP A 114 0.81 4.08 -21.89
C ASP A 114 -0.38 3.45 -22.63
N GLU A 115 -0.09 2.51 -23.54
CA GLU A 115 -1.08 1.83 -24.40
C GLU A 115 -2.20 1.12 -23.62
N GLU A 116 -1.92 0.65 -22.40
CA GLU A 116 -2.91 0.03 -21.52
C GLU A 116 -4.08 0.97 -21.19
N TRP A 117 -3.85 2.28 -21.26
CA TRP A 117 -4.86 3.29 -20.98
C TRP A 117 -5.76 3.64 -22.17
N ASP A 118 -5.42 3.20 -23.38
CA ASP A 118 -6.22 3.51 -24.58
C ASP A 118 -7.64 2.92 -24.51
N ALA A 119 -7.76 1.71 -23.94
CA ALA A 119 -9.04 1.02 -23.76
C ALA A 119 -9.82 1.47 -22.52
N VAL A 120 -9.23 2.30 -21.65
CA VAL A 120 -9.83 2.74 -20.40
C VAL A 120 -10.66 4.00 -20.62
N SER A 121 -11.91 3.98 -20.13
CA SER A 121 -12.83 5.11 -20.32
C SER A 121 -12.35 6.40 -19.65
N LYS A 122 -12.71 7.54 -20.23
CA LYS A 122 -12.42 8.87 -19.67
C LYS A 122 -12.99 9.04 -18.25
N GLU A 123 -14.14 8.42 -17.99
CA GLU A 123 -14.79 8.46 -16.66
C GLU A 123 -14.00 7.70 -15.61
N ALA A 124 -13.35 6.59 -15.98
CA ALA A 124 -12.47 5.85 -15.08
C ALA A 124 -11.21 6.68 -14.73
N LYS A 125 -10.57 7.26 -15.75
CA LYS A 125 -9.42 8.16 -15.58
C LYS A 125 -9.78 9.38 -14.72
N ASP A 126 -10.98 9.97 -14.92
CA ASP A 126 -11.50 11.09 -14.13
C ASP A 126 -11.69 10.70 -12.65
N LEU A 127 -12.24 9.51 -12.37
CA LEU A 127 -12.36 9.02 -10.99
C LEU A 127 -10.98 8.87 -10.33
N ILE A 128 -10.02 8.22 -11.01
CA ILE A 128 -8.65 8.07 -10.48
C ILE A 128 -8.05 9.43 -10.17
N SER A 129 -8.15 10.40 -11.09
CA SER A 129 -7.60 11.75 -10.91
C SER A 129 -8.23 12.51 -9.73
N LYS A 130 -9.45 12.16 -9.35
CA LYS A 130 -10.15 12.73 -8.19
C LYS A 130 -9.86 11.97 -6.89
N LEU A 131 -9.29 10.78 -6.97
CA LEU A 131 -8.84 10.01 -5.81
C LEU A 131 -7.36 10.23 -5.53
N ILE A 132 -6.51 10.18 -6.57
CA ILE A 132 -5.05 10.42 -6.46
C ILE A 132 -4.79 11.93 -6.67
N THR A 133 -5.10 12.71 -5.67
CA THR A 133 -4.92 14.18 -5.66
C THR A 133 -4.75 14.68 -4.22
N SER A 134 -4.52 16.00 -4.05
CA SER A 134 -4.38 16.58 -2.71
C SER A 134 -5.62 16.36 -1.85
N PRO A 135 -5.50 16.23 -0.51
CA PRO A 135 -6.61 15.89 0.38
C PRO A 135 -7.82 16.81 0.22
N GLU A 136 -7.59 18.12 -0.02
CA GLU A 136 -8.65 19.12 -0.12
C GLU A 136 -9.52 18.97 -1.39
N ARG A 137 -9.00 18.29 -2.41
CA ARG A 137 -9.69 18.05 -3.69
C ARG A 137 -10.11 16.61 -3.87
N ARG A 138 -9.67 15.74 -2.95
CA ARG A 138 -9.93 14.30 -3.04
C ARG A 138 -11.38 13.99 -2.68
N LEU A 139 -12.01 13.18 -3.51
CA LEU A 139 -13.36 12.69 -3.23
C LEU A 139 -13.38 11.88 -1.93
N SER A 140 -14.36 12.15 -1.09
CA SER A 140 -14.77 11.27 0.00
C SER A 140 -15.33 9.95 -0.55
N ALA A 141 -15.46 8.94 0.32
CA ALA A 141 -16.05 7.66 -0.07
C ALA A 141 -17.53 7.82 -0.53
N GLU A 142 -18.27 8.74 0.08
CA GLU A 142 -19.65 9.06 -0.31
C GLU A 142 -19.69 9.70 -1.70
N GLU A 143 -18.86 10.72 -1.96
CA GLU A 143 -18.79 11.38 -3.27
C GLU A 143 -18.30 10.43 -4.36
N ALA A 144 -17.34 9.56 -4.07
CA ALA A 144 -16.87 8.54 -5.00
C ALA A 144 -17.99 7.56 -5.41
N LEU A 145 -18.87 7.16 -4.47
CA LEU A 145 -20.06 6.35 -4.78
C LEU A 145 -21.04 7.08 -5.71
N GLN A 146 -21.06 8.42 -5.70
CA GLN A 146 -21.90 9.22 -6.60
C GLN A 146 -21.22 9.51 -7.95
N HIS A 147 -19.95 9.14 -8.13
CA HIS A 147 -19.25 9.38 -9.37
C HIS A 147 -19.90 8.63 -10.55
N LYS A 148 -19.95 9.30 -11.72
CA LYS A 148 -20.66 8.80 -12.92
C LYS A 148 -20.17 7.41 -13.36
N TRP A 149 -18.88 7.12 -13.23
CA TRP A 149 -18.29 5.81 -13.56
C TRP A 149 -18.84 4.70 -12.63
N ILE A 150 -18.86 4.94 -11.31
CA ILE A 150 -19.40 3.98 -10.33
C ILE A 150 -20.90 3.78 -10.57
N LYS A 151 -21.67 4.86 -10.71
CA LYS A 151 -23.14 4.78 -10.98
C LYS A 151 -23.47 4.02 -12.24
N TYR A 152 -22.69 4.20 -13.30
CA TYR A 152 -22.90 3.48 -14.55
C TYR A 152 -22.80 1.96 -14.34
N TRP A 153 -21.73 1.49 -13.68
CA TRP A 153 -21.52 0.07 -13.47
C TRP A 153 -22.47 -0.52 -12.44
N THR A 154 -22.76 0.18 -11.35
CA THR A 154 -23.75 -0.26 -10.34
C THR A 154 -25.15 -0.40 -10.96
N LYS A 155 -25.56 0.53 -11.82
CA LYS A 155 -26.86 0.46 -12.51
C LYS A 155 -26.90 -0.70 -13.50
N LYS A 156 -25.82 -0.95 -14.23
CA LYS A 156 -25.71 -2.03 -15.20
C LYS A 156 -25.76 -3.40 -14.52
N ASP A 157 -25.11 -3.53 -13.38
CA ASP A 157 -25.13 -4.74 -12.55
C ASP A 157 -26.54 -5.02 -12.02
N ALA A 158 -27.21 -4.02 -11.47
CA ALA A 158 -28.58 -4.12 -10.97
C ALA A 158 -29.61 -4.51 -12.05
N GLN A 159 -29.31 -4.26 -13.33
CA GLN A 159 -30.15 -4.63 -14.46
C GLN A 159 -29.85 -6.04 -15.01
N GLY A 160 -29.02 -6.84 -14.32
CA GLY A 160 -28.62 -8.18 -14.79
C GLY A 160 -27.73 -8.17 -16.02
N GLY A 161 -27.20 -7.00 -16.39
CA GLY A 161 -26.17 -6.89 -17.42
C GLY A 161 -24.91 -7.57 -16.93
N HIS A 162 -24.37 -8.54 -17.70
CA HIS A 162 -23.05 -9.07 -17.42
C HIS A 162 -22.05 -7.91 -17.41
N VAL A 163 -21.76 -7.39 -16.22
CA VAL A 163 -20.56 -6.59 -16.00
C VAL A 163 -19.42 -7.50 -16.43
N LYS A 164 -18.69 -7.13 -17.49
CA LYS A 164 -17.45 -7.85 -17.81
C LYS A 164 -16.70 -7.96 -16.49
N LYS A 165 -16.44 -9.20 -16.04
CA LYS A 165 -15.68 -9.47 -14.82
C LYS A 165 -14.52 -8.50 -14.78
N LEU A 166 -14.39 -7.76 -13.67
CA LEU A 166 -13.22 -6.89 -13.47
C LEU A 166 -11.99 -7.71 -13.84
N ASN A 167 -11.13 -7.16 -14.67
CA ASN A 167 -9.98 -7.91 -15.13
C ASN A 167 -8.96 -8.02 -13.99
N ILE A 168 -9.28 -8.89 -13.02
CA ILE A 168 -8.43 -9.20 -11.88
C ILE A 168 -7.05 -9.73 -12.36
N SER A 169 -6.93 -10.08 -13.65
CA SER A 169 -5.66 -10.56 -14.22
C SER A 169 -4.53 -9.53 -14.05
N ASN A 170 -4.81 -8.24 -14.18
CA ASN A 170 -3.84 -7.17 -14.00
C ASN A 170 -3.33 -7.14 -12.55
N MET A 171 -4.23 -7.25 -11.58
CA MET A 171 -3.87 -7.31 -10.16
C MET A 171 -3.07 -8.58 -9.85
N LYS A 172 -3.51 -9.74 -10.37
CA LYS A 172 -2.79 -11.01 -10.22
C LYS A 172 -1.40 -10.95 -10.85
N LYS A 173 -1.26 -10.31 -12.01
CA LYS A 173 0.04 -10.09 -12.67
C LYS A 173 0.96 -9.25 -11.79
N PHE A 174 0.47 -8.13 -11.29
CA PHE A 174 1.23 -7.24 -10.40
C PHE A 174 1.66 -7.95 -9.11
N GLN A 175 0.75 -8.64 -8.43
CA GLN A 175 1.06 -9.42 -7.21
C GLN A 175 2.07 -10.54 -7.49
N LYS A 176 1.95 -11.24 -8.63
CA LYS A 176 2.89 -12.30 -9.02
C LYS A 176 4.30 -11.74 -9.20
N THR A 177 4.44 -10.57 -9.84
CA THR A 177 5.73 -9.91 -10.02
C THR A 177 6.36 -9.55 -8.68
N ASN A 178 5.57 -8.99 -7.74
CA ASN A 178 6.05 -8.68 -6.39
C ASN A 178 6.45 -9.95 -5.63
N LYS A 179 5.64 -11.02 -5.67
CA LYS A 179 6.00 -12.31 -5.04
C LYS A 179 7.27 -12.93 -5.64
N MET A 180 7.48 -12.82 -6.94
CA MET A 180 8.72 -13.28 -7.59
C MET A 180 9.94 -12.50 -7.09
N LYS A 181 9.83 -11.16 -6.92
CA LYS A 181 10.88 -10.34 -6.31
C LYS A 181 11.17 -10.79 -4.88
N GLN A 182 10.15 -11.06 -4.07
CA GLN A 182 10.28 -11.58 -2.70
C GLN A 182 10.98 -12.94 -2.66
N VAL A 183 10.56 -13.89 -3.50
CA VAL A 183 11.19 -15.21 -3.59
C VAL A 183 12.66 -15.13 -4.02
N ALA A 184 12.98 -14.23 -4.95
CA ALA A 184 14.36 -14.01 -5.38
C ALA A 184 15.22 -13.47 -4.22
N LEU A 185 14.72 -12.52 -3.45
CA LEU A 185 15.40 -11.99 -2.26
C LEU A 185 15.58 -13.05 -1.18
N MET A 186 14.56 -13.89 -0.93
CA MET A 186 14.66 -15.04 -0.03
C MET A 186 15.71 -16.06 -0.50
N ALA A 187 15.76 -16.36 -1.81
CA ALA A 187 16.75 -17.28 -2.36
C ALA A 187 18.18 -16.75 -2.20
N ILE A 188 18.38 -15.44 -2.34
CA ILE A 188 19.67 -14.80 -2.08
C ILE A 188 20.03 -14.92 -0.60
N ALA A 189 19.10 -14.64 0.31
CA ALA A 189 19.32 -14.74 1.75
C ALA A 189 19.66 -16.18 2.21
N VAL A 190 19.01 -17.19 1.62
CA VAL A 190 19.29 -18.61 1.93
C VAL A 190 20.65 -19.08 1.42
N GLN A 191 21.22 -18.42 0.38
CA GLN A 191 22.54 -18.71 -0.16
C GLN A 191 23.68 -17.95 0.55
N SER A 192 23.35 -17.06 1.52
CA SER A 192 24.33 -16.35 2.33
C SER A 192 25.02 -17.29 3.31
N ASP A 193 26.30 -17.02 3.63
CA ASP A 193 27.06 -17.84 4.57
C ASP A 193 26.40 -17.80 5.96
N PRO A 194 26.30 -18.95 6.68
CA PRO A 194 25.79 -18.98 8.05
C PRO A 194 26.50 -18.01 9.01
N ALA A 195 27.78 -17.71 8.78
CA ALA A 195 28.52 -16.72 9.56
C ALA A 195 27.99 -15.29 9.34
N ASP A 196 27.63 -14.95 8.10
CA ASP A 196 27.04 -13.64 7.77
C ASP A 196 25.64 -13.49 8.40
N ILE A 197 24.89 -14.61 8.49
CA ILE A 197 23.55 -14.63 9.11
C ILE A 197 23.66 -14.40 10.62
N GLU A 198 24.65 -15.02 11.30
CA GLU A 198 24.86 -14.81 12.74
C GLU A 198 25.31 -13.39 13.06
N GLU A 199 26.17 -12.81 12.22
CA GLU A 199 26.58 -11.41 12.34
C GLU A 199 25.38 -10.45 12.15
N LEU A 200 24.54 -10.71 11.14
CA LEU A 200 23.31 -9.95 10.93
C LEU A 200 22.33 -10.07 12.09
N LYS A 201 22.25 -11.24 12.72
CA LYS A 201 21.42 -11.46 13.91
C LYS A 201 21.89 -10.62 15.10
N LEU A 202 23.18 -10.60 15.36
CA LEU A 202 23.76 -9.77 16.43
C LEU A 202 23.49 -8.29 16.19
N ILE A 203 23.66 -7.84 14.94
CA ILE A 203 23.36 -6.46 14.54
C ILE A 203 21.85 -6.16 14.72
N PHE A 204 20.97 -7.10 14.39
CA PHE A 204 19.53 -6.93 14.56
C PHE A 204 19.17 -6.76 16.04
N GLU A 205 19.69 -7.64 16.92
CA GLU A 205 19.47 -7.58 18.37
C GLU A 205 20.00 -6.29 19.01
N GLU A 206 21.07 -5.70 18.46
CA GLU A 206 21.57 -4.38 18.89
C GLU A 206 20.69 -3.21 18.43
N LEU A 207 20.03 -3.35 17.28
CA LEU A 207 19.20 -2.32 16.68
C LEU A 207 17.76 -2.32 17.23
N ASP A 208 17.26 -3.49 17.62
CA ASP A 208 15.94 -3.67 18.27
C ASP A 208 16.02 -3.25 19.74
N VAL A 209 16.02 -1.95 19.98
CA VAL A 209 16.21 -1.37 21.33
C VAL A 209 15.01 -1.68 22.24
N ASN A 210 13.83 -1.84 21.68
CA ASN A 210 12.61 -2.10 22.43
C ASN A 210 12.32 -3.60 22.61
N GLY A 211 13.05 -4.49 21.91
CA GLY A 211 12.92 -5.94 21.99
C GLY A 211 11.59 -6.48 21.44
N ASP A 212 10.94 -5.77 20.52
CA ASP A 212 9.65 -6.18 19.95
C ASP A 212 9.79 -7.12 18.73
N GLY A 213 11.03 -7.44 18.35
CA GLY A 213 11.34 -8.29 17.20
C GLY A 213 11.22 -7.60 15.85
N ASN A 214 11.07 -6.27 15.84
CA ASN A 214 11.04 -5.44 14.64
C ASN A 214 11.99 -4.25 14.80
N ILE A 215 12.71 -3.90 13.74
CA ILE A 215 13.49 -2.66 13.71
C ILE A 215 12.72 -1.59 12.96
N ASN A 216 12.33 -0.54 13.66
CA ASN A 216 11.75 0.64 13.02
C ASN A 216 12.83 1.61 12.53
N PHE A 217 12.42 2.59 11.70
CA PHE A 217 13.36 3.53 11.08
C PHE A 217 14.13 4.39 12.10
N ASP A 218 13.53 4.70 13.25
CA ASP A 218 14.18 5.51 14.29
C ASP A 218 15.27 4.71 15.03
N GLU A 219 15.03 3.41 15.26
CA GLU A 219 16.01 2.47 15.82
C GLU A 219 17.16 2.24 14.84
N LEU A 220 16.85 2.05 13.56
CA LEU A 220 17.85 1.89 12.51
C LEU A 220 18.75 3.13 12.41
N GLN A 221 18.18 4.33 12.42
CA GLN A 221 18.93 5.57 12.32
C GLN A 221 19.83 5.82 13.54
N LYS A 222 19.36 5.46 14.73
CA LYS A 222 20.15 5.59 15.97
C LYS A 222 21.29 4.58 16.05
N GLY A 223 21.03 3.32 15.71
CA GLY A 223 22.02 2.25 15.83
C GLY A 223 23.13 2.30 14.77
N LEU A 224 22.91 2.99 13.65
CA LEU A 224 23.91 3.15 12.59
C LEU A 224 24.75 4.44 12.72
N GLN A 225 24.48 5.31 13.69
CA GLN A 225 25.28 6.51 13.90
C GLN A 225 26.72 6.15 14.32
N GLY A 226 27.67 6.48 13.44
CA GLY A 226 29.11 6.34 13.72
C GLY A 226 29.76 5.02 13.29
N ARG A 227 29.08 4.15 12.54
CA ARG A 227 29.68 2.91 11.99
C ARG A 227 30.26 3.13 10.58
N ASP A 228 31.47 2.63 10.36
CA ASP A 228 32.10 2.57 9.02
C ASP A 228 31.34 1.63 8.11
N ASN A 229 30.62 1.79 7.22
CA ASN A 229 29.72 1.01 6.35
C ASN A 229 28.21 1.20 6.61
N ALA A 230 27.82 2.21 7.38
CA ALA A 230 26.41 2.48 7.67
C ALA A 230 25.54 2.60 6.40
N GLU A 231 26.08 3.15 5.30
CA GLU A 231 25.35 3.30 4.03
C GLU A 231 25.12 1.96 3.32
N ASN A 232 26.09 1.06 3.32
CA ASN A 232 25.95 -0.27 2.72
C ASN A 232 24.99 -1.14 3.55
N LEU A 233 25.10 -1.09 4.88
CA LEU A 233 24.22 -1.82 5.79
C LEU A 233 22.78 -1.31 5.70
N LEU A 234 22.59 0.01 5.59
CA LEU A 234 21.29 0.63 5.33
C LEU A 234 20.68 0.17 3.99
N ALA A 235 21.49 -0.02 2.95
CA ALA A 235 21.03 -0.52 1.66
C ALA A 235 20.56 -1.99 1.74
N VAL A 236 21.33 -2.85 2.45
CA VAL A 236 21.00 -4.27 2.67
C VAL A 236 19.74 -4.40 3.53
N LEU A 237 19.67 -3.67 4.65
CA LEU A 237 18.52 -3.72 5.57
C LEU A 237 17.24 -3.12 4.94
N LYS A 238 17.36 -2.10 4.09
CA LYS A 238 16.25 -1.58 3.29
C LYS A 238 15.74 -2.60 2.25
N GLY A 239 16.64 -3.45 1.75
CA GLY A 239 16.25 -4.59 0.89
C GLY A 239 15.53 -5.71 1.64
N ALA A 240 15.71 -5.79 2.96
CA ALA A 240 15.07 -6.79 3.83
C ALA A 240 13.64 -6.43 4.27
N ASP A 241 13.23 -5.16 4.15
CA ASP A 241 11.82 -4.76 4.30
C ASP A 241 11.02 -5.19 3.06
N VAL A 242 10.74 -6.46 3.03
CA VAL A 242 10.16 -7.15 1.85
C VAL A 242 8.69 -6.77 1.63
N ASP A 243 7.96 -6.41 2.69
CA ASP A 243 6.55 -6.05 2.65
C ASP A 243 6.32 -4.52 2.63
N GLY A 244 7.38 -3.74 2.76
CA GLY A 244 7.31 -2.27 2.76
C GLY A 244 6.63 -1.71 4.00
N SER A 245 6.63 -2.46 5.10
CA SER A 245 5.99 -2.07 6.37
C SER A 245 6.69 -0.91 7.07
N GLY A 246 7.90 -0.55 6.64
CA GLY A 246 8.75 0.43 7.33
C GLY A 246 9.39 -0.14 8.60
N THR A 247 9.26 -1.45 8.81
CA THR A 247 9.87 -2.21 9.89
C THR A 247 10.54 -3.46 9.33
N ILE A 248 11.65 -3.87 9.95
CA ILE A 248 12.36 -5.11 9.61
C ILE A 248 12.06 -6.12 10.71
N ASN A 249 11.49 -7.26 10.33
CA ASN A 249 11.17 -8.34 11.26
C ASN A 249 12.24 -9.43 11.20
N TYR A 250 12.78 -9.82 12.37
CA TYR A 250 13.73 -10.92 12.49
C TYR A 250 13.06 -12.30 12.32
N THR A 251 11.76 -12.41 12.58
CA THR A 251 11.05 -13.68 12.53
C THR A 251 10.72 -14.15 11.11
N GLY A 252 11.54 -13.89 10.11
CA GLY A 252 11.52 -14.55 8.80
C GLY A 252 11.62 -16.07 8.89
N LYS A 253 11.07 -16.68 9.95
CA LYS A 253 10.75 -18.11 10.01
C LYS A 253 9.52 -18.33 9.14
N CYS A 254 9.76 -18.89 7.96
CA CYS A 254 8.76 -19.73 7.32
C CYS A 254 8.25 -20.76 8.34
N GLU A 255 7.03 -20.61 8.83
CA GLU A 255 6.19 -21.73 9.17
C GLU A 255 5.46 -22.22 7.92
#